data_d20cf58f71b91efc253aa2e4c29afc29
#
_entry.id   d20cf58f71b91efc253aa2e4c29afc29
#
_cell.length_a   1.000
_cell.length_b   1.000
_cell.length_c   1.000
_cell.angle_alpha   90.00
_cell.angle_beta   90.00
_cell.angle_gamma   90.00
#
_symmetry.space_group_name_H-M   'P 1'
#
loop_
_entity.id
_entity.type
_entity.pdbx_description
1 polymer ?
#
loop_
_entity_poly.entity_id
_entity_poly.type
_entity_poly.pdbx_seq_one_letter_code
_entity_poly.pdbx_strand_id
1 'polypeptide(L)'
;MRVLHILNELRPSGAETMLRAASGLWHSRGIQGEILVTGESFGEYAPCLERAGYRLHHLPFERSPLYLWRVFRFLGRNRFETVHIHCERANFWYAALAFVSGRPRVVRSVHGIFAFRGWLRCKRFVQRYVLRRALRTTTVAVSPTVQRVEWMSYQNPSLRIPNWFDSDRYHPASREERAMARRGFGIPDNAIAVATVGNCSPVKNHLAVVSALGSLPRPWRVVYLHAGCEDSSREEARLAERMGVEARFLGAVEDVRGVFAAADLFVMPSLHEGAGIAALEALGAGVPALLADVEGLRDLRDVADCEWTAPDPDAIAAALRRCFERNPEALRERALQASRRIHENFSVVRGASEYADLYRSGTGARP
;
A
#
# COMPACT_ATOMS: atom_id res chain seq x y z
N MET A 1 -1.21 -8.08 25.30
CA MET A 1 -0.21 -8.75 24.46
C MET A 1 0.62 -7.69 23.74
N ARG A 2 1.96 -7.80 23.75
CA ARG A 2 2.87 -6.83 23.11
C ARG A 2 3.36 -7.36 21.77
N VAL A 3 3.15 -6.58 20.71
CA VAL A 3 3.55 -6.91 19.34
C VAL A 3 4.53 -5.87 18.83
N LEU A 4 5.72 -6.30 18.40
CA LEU A 4 6.69 -5.45 17.76
C LEU A 4 6.55 -5.55 16.24
N HIS A 5 6.29 -4.44 15.57
CA HIS A 5 6.35 -4.33 14.11
C HIS A 5 7.74 -3.80 13.69
N ILE A 6 8.41 -4.49 12.76
CA ILE A 6 9.70 -4.04 12.23
C ILE A 6 9.49 -3.49 10.82
N LEU A 7 9.76 -2.18 10.65
CA LEU A 7 9.66 -1.46 9.39
C LEU A 7 10.99 -0.79 9.02
N ASN A 8 11.07 -0.29 7.79
CA ASN A 8 12.17 0.58 7.39
C ASN A 8 11.93 2.01 7.91
N GLU A 9 12.11 3.02 7.09
CA GLU A 9 11.72 4.39 7.36
C GLU A 9 10.20 4.55 7.20
N LEU A 10 9.55 5.25 8.13
CA LEU A 10 8.09 5.41 8.13
C LEU A 10 7.70 6.51 7.14
N ARG A 11 7.19 6.10 6.01
CA ARG A 11 6.70 7.00 4.95
C ARG A 11 5.20 6.77 4.76
N PRO A 12 4.46 7.73 4.19
CA PRO A 12 3.08 7.47 3.77
C PRO A 12 3.08 6.34 2.75
N SER A 13 2.90 5.11 3.21
CA SER A 13 2.89 3.92 2.38
C SER A 13 1.83 2.92 2.88
N GLY A 14 1.56 1.90 2.08
CA GLY A 14 0.50 0.96 2.37
C GLY A 14 0.63 0.24 3.73
N ALA A 15 1.83 -0.13 4.15
CA ALA A 15 2.02 -0.85 5.42
C ALA A 15 1.75 0.08 6.62
N GLU A 16 2.24 1.30 6.58
CA GLU A 16 2.09 2.28 7.66
C GLU A 16 0.64 2.76 7.79
N THR A 17 -0.04 3.00 6.66
CA THR A 17 -1.48 3.37 6.67
C THR A 17 -2.34 2.25 7.22
N MET A 18 -2.04 0.99 6.88
CA MET A 18 -2.70 -0.19 7.44
C MET A 18 -2.51 -0.32 8.95
N LEU A 19 -1.29 -0.12 9.46
CA LEU A 19 -0.99 -0.15 10.90
C LEU A 19 -1.75 0.94 11.62
N ARG A 20 -1.75 2.17 11.09
CA ARG A 20 -2.50 3.29 11.65
C ARG A 20 -3.99 2.96 11.76
N ALA A 21 -4.60 2.46 10.70
CA ALA A 21 -6.03 2.12 10.68
C ALA A 21 -6.39 1.02 11.69
N ALA A 22 -5.51 0.02 11.88
CA ALA A 22 -5.77 -1.12 12.76
C ALA A 22 -5.52 -0.84 14.25
N SER A 23 -4.83 0.24 14.60
CA SER A 23 -4.35 0.51 15.97
C SER A 23 -5.47 0.47 17.01
N GLY A 24 -6.55 1.21 16.80
CA GLY A 24 -7.70 1.27 17.73
C GLY A 24 -8.36 -0.10 17.95
N LEU A 25 -8.53 -0.87 16.87
CA LEU A 25 -9.09 -2.23 16.91
C LEU A 25 -8.17 -3.20 17.66
N TRP A 26 -6.87 -3.10 17.48
CA TRP A 26 -5.92 -3.93 18.21
C TRP A 26 -5.86 -3.55 19.69
N HIS A 27 -5.85 -2.24 19.98
CA HIS A 27 -5.86 -1.75 21.37
C HIS A 27 -7.09 -2.23 22.13
N SER A 28 -8.29 -2.13 21.55
CA SER A 28 -9.54 -2.62 22.17
C SER A 28 -9.53 -4.14 22.42
N ARG A 29 -8.71 -4.89 21.69
CA ARG A 29 -8.48 -6.34 21.86
C ARG A 29 -7.30 -6.66 22.78
N GLY A 30 -6.72 -5.68 23.47
CA GLY A 30 -5.61 -5.86 24.39
C GLY A 30 -4.27 -6.12 23.69
N ILE A 31 -4.12 -5.73 22.40
CA ILE A 31 -2.87 -5.80 21.65
C ILE A 31 -2.21 -4.44 21.67
N GLN A 32 -1.03 -4.37 22.26
CA GLN A 32 -0.20 -3.17 22.29
C GLN A 32 0.86 -3.26 21.20
N GLY A 33 0.75 -2.41 20.17
CA GLY A 33 1.69 -2.31 19.08
C GLY A 33 2.85 -1.40 19.40
N GLU A 34 4.07 -1.86 19.12
CA GLU A 34 5.28 -1.05 19.12
C GLU A 34 5.97 -1.18 17.76
N ILE A 35 6.69 -0.15 17.33
CA ILE A 35 7.33 -0.14 16.01
C ILE A 35 8.84 0.05 16.19
N LEU A 36 9.63 -0.85 15.60
CA LEU A 36 11.07 -0.69 15.42
C LEU A 36 11.34 -0.17 14.01
N VAL A 37 11.79 1.07 13.93
CA VAL A 37 12.21 1.73 12.70
C VAL A 37 13.67 1.43 12.43
N THR A 38 13.97 0.89 11.25
CA THR A 38 15.33 0.49 10.84
C THR A 38 15.89 1.34 9.70
N GLY A 39 15.15 2.38 9.26
CA GLY A 39 15.61 3.37 8.29
C GLY A 39 16.66 4.30 8.88
N GLU A 40 17.23 5.17 8.07
CA GLU A 40 18.22 6.18 8.49
C GLU A 40 17.59 7.23 9.43
N SER A 41 16.30 7.52 9.21
CA SER A 41 15.49 8.40 10.07
C SER A 41 14.18 7.72 10.47
N PHE A 42 13.44 8.34 11.38
CA PHE A 42 12.08 7.88 11.69
C PHE A 42 11.14 7.97 10.48
N GLY A 43 11.35 8.97 9.61
CA GLY A 43 10.48 9.27 8.48
C GLY A 43 9.30 10.19 8.85
N GLU A 44 8.72 10.80 7.83
CA GLU A 44 7.68 11.84 7.96
C GLU A 44 6.34 11.34 8.50
N TYR A 45 6.07 10.03 8.41
CA TYR A 45 4.82 9.41 8.90
C TYR A 45 4.88 8.99 10.38
N ALA A 46 6.04 9.13 11.03
CA ALA A 46 6.22 8.76 12.44
C ALA A 46 5.22 9.45 13.38
N PRO A 47 4.98 10.79 13.30
CA PRO A 47 4.00 11.44 14.17
C PRO A 47 2.57 10.91 14.03
N CYS A 48 2.19 10.44 12.83
CA CYS A 48 0.87 9.84 12.59
C CYS A 48 0.69 8.52 13.35
N LEU A 49 1.74 7.70 13.38
CA LEU A 49 1.73 6.42 14.10
C LEU A 49 1.81 6.61 15.62
N GLU A 50 2.56 7.60 16.10
CA GLU A 50 2.57 7.96 17.53
C GLU A 50 1.19 8.43 17.99
N ARG A 51 0.53 9.33 17.23
CA ARG A 51 -0.86 9.74 17.51
C ARG A 51 -1.85 8.58 17.47
N ALA A 52 -1.58 7.56 16.65
CA ALA A 52 -2.35 6.33 16.64
C ALA A 52 -2.07 5.39 17.84
N GLY A 53 -1.14 5.74 18.73
CA GLY A 53 -0.85 5.00 19.96
C GLY A 53 0.32 4.00 19.86
N TYR A 54 1.09 4.01 18.77
CA TYR A 54 2.30 3.20 18.69
C TYR A 54 3.48 3.84 19.44
N ARG A 55 4.21 3.02 20.18
CA ARG A 55 5.51 3.42 20.70
C ARG A 55 6.57 3.14 19.64
N LEU A 56 7.34 4.17 19.28
CA LEU A 56 8.39 4.06 18.26
C LEU A 56 9.77 3.86 18.90
N HIS A 57 10.56 3.00 18.28
CA HIS A 57 11.95 2.74 18.58
C HIS A 57 12.79 2.91 17.32
N HIS A 58 14.01 3.45 17.42
CA HIS A 58 14.88 3.67 16.28
C HIS A 58 16.22 2.96 16.45
N LEU A 59 16.51 2.05 15.54
CA LEU A 59 17.81 1.39 15.38
C LEU A 59 18.16 1.39 13.90
N PRO A 60 18.88 2.41 13.41
CA PRO A 60 19.27 2.51 12.00
C PRO A 60 20.04 1.27 11.55
N PHE A 61 19.66 0.74 10.38
CA PHE A 61 20.28 -0.45 9.83
C PHE A 61 21.72 -0.19 9.41
N GLU A 62 22.63 -0.97 9.97
CA GLU A 62 24.04 -1.01 9.60
C GLU A 62 24.44 -2.42 9.18
N ARG A 63 25.35 -2.55 8.22
CA ARG A 63 25.93 -3.85 7.85
C ARG A 63 27.09 -4.18 8.82
N SER A 64 26.80 -4.35 10.10
CA SER A 64 27.79 -4.63 11.11
C SER A 64 27.32 -5.69 12.12
N PRO A 65 28.22 -6.51 12.71
CA PRO A 65 27.88 -7.41 13.81
C PRO A 65 27.34 -6.64 15.02
N LEU A 66 27.82 -5.42 15.27
CA LEU A 66 27.37 -4.57 16.36
C LEU A 66 25.89 -4.21 16.22
N TYR A 67 25.42 -3.94 15.00
CA TYR A 67 24.00 -3.71 14.73
C TYR A 67 23.16 -4.94 15.12
N LEU A 68 23.56 -6.13 14.69
CA LEU A 68 22.85 -7.37 15.03
C LEU A 68 22.82 -7.59 16.54
N TRP A 69 23.91 -7.30 17.25
CA TRP A 69 23.95 -7.37 18.71
C TRP A 69 23.03 -6.34 19.38
N ARG A 70 22.94 -5.10 18.86
CA ARG A 70 22.01 -4.07 19.36
C ARG A 70 20.56 -4.53 19.21
N VAL A 71 20.20 -5.10 18.04
CA VAL A 71 18.86 -5.65 17.80
C VAL A 71 18.56 -6.82 18.73
N PHE A 72 19.49 -7.76 18.88
CA PHE A 72 19.36 -8.89 19.81
C PHE A 72 19.10 -8.42 21.24
N ARG A 73 19.93 -7.48 21.72
CA ARG A 73 19.79 -6.91 23.07
C ARG A 73 18.47 -6.16 23.26
N PHE A 74 18.01 -5.44 22.23
CA PHE A 74 16.73 -4.75 22.24
C PHE A 74 15.57 -5.75 22.37
N LEU A 75 15.55 -6.79 21.56
CA LEU A 75 14.52 -7.84 21.59
C LEU A 75 14.51 -8.57 22.93
N GLY A 76 15.66 -8.96 23.44
CA GLY A 76 15.78 -9.68 24.72
C GLY A 76 15.33 -8.86 25.94
N ARG A 77 15.58 -7.54 25.94
CA ARG A 77 15.19 -6.64 27.04
C ARG A 77 13.69 -6.34 27.07
N ASN A 78 13.05 -6.21 25.91
CA ASN A 78 11.65 -5.79 25.81
C ASN A 78 10.64 -6.93 25.87
N ARG A 79 11.06 -8.19 25.67
CA ARG A 79 10.23 -9.41 25.80
C ARG A 79 8.89 -9.31 25.08
N PHE A 80 8.92 -9.08 23.76
CA PHE A 80 7.71 -9.09 22.93
C PHE A 80 7.14 -10.51 22.80
N GLU A 81 5.84 -10.65 22.79
CA GLU A 81 5.15 -11.93 22.55
C GLU A 81 5.10 -12.29 21.07
N THR A 82 5.05 -11.27 20.22
CA THR A 82 5.11 -11.41 18.77
C THR A 82 6.05 -10.37 18.16
N VAL A 83 6.86 -10.79 17.19
CA VAL A 83 7.64 -9.92 16.31
C VAL A 83 7.10 -10.06 14.91
N HIS A 84 6.57 -8.96 14.34
CA HIS A 84 6.01 -8.90 13.00
C HIS A 84 6.91 -8.10 12.07
N ILE A 85 7.45 -8.77 11.06
CA ILE A 85 8.43 -8.21 10.13
C ILE A 85 7.73 -7.82 8.84
N HIS A 86 7.78 -6.53 8.48
CA HIS A 86 7.17 -5.99 7.27
C HIS A 86 8.20 -5.69 6.17
N CYS A 87 9.48 -5.59 6.51
CA CYS A 87 10.54 -5.28 5.57
C CYS A 87 11.13 -6.54 4.92
N GLU A 88 11.47 -6.47 3.62
CA GLU A 88 12.19 -7.55 2.93
C GLU A 88 13.70 -7.52 3.24
N ARG A 89 14.27 -6.31 3.47
CA ARG A 89 15.68 -6.16 3.87
C ARG A 89 15.89 -6.78 5.25
N ALA A 90 16.90 -7.60 5.40
CA ALA A 90 17.33 -8.20 6.66
C ALA A 90 16.27 -9.04 7.41
N ASN A 91 15.12 -9.37 6.80
CA ASN A 91 14.05 -10.14 7.47
C ASN A 91 14.53 -11.45 8.09
N PHE A 92 15.46 -12.15 7.41
CA PHE A 92 16.06 -13.38 7.90
C PHE A 92 16.79 -13.16 9.23
N TRP A 93 17.57 -12.09 9.32
CA TRP A 93 18.33 -11.78 10.54
C TRP A 93 17.41 -11.34 11.67
N TYR A 94 16.39 -10.53 11.39
CA TYR A 94 15.43 -10.15 12.43
C TYR A 94 14.68 -11.35 13.00
N ALA A 95 14.25 -12.27 12.14
CA ALA A 95 13.61 -13.50 12.60
C ALA A 95 14.55 -14.41 13.40
N ALA A 96 15.80 -14.56 12.96
CA ALA A 96 16.81 -15.34 13.69
C ALA A 96 17.10 -14.73 15.06
N LEU A 97 17.29 -13.42 15.14
CA LEU A 97 17.54 -12.71 16.40
C LEU A 97 16.34 -12.79 17.35
N ALA A 98 15.10 -12.65 16.81
CA ALA A 98 13.89 -12.83 17.60
C ALA A 98 13.81 -14.26 18.17
N PHE A 99 14.11 -15.27 17.37
CA PHE A 99 14.10 -16.66 17.80
C PHE A 99 15.08 -16.93 18.95
N VAL A 100 16.30 -16.40 18.88
CA VAL A 100 17.34 -16.62 19.92
C VAL A 100 17.18 -15.71 21.13
N SER A 101 16.49 -14.57 21.02
CA SER A 101 16.33 -13.60 22.11
C SER A 101 15.23 -13.93 23.12
N GLY A 102 14.42 -14.93 22.90
CA GLY A 102 13.33 -15.27 23.81
C GLY A 102 12.20 -16.08 23.15
N ARG A 103 12.40 -16.44 21.89
CA ARG A 103 11.47 -17.22 21.07
C ARG A 103 10.04 -16.64 21.00
N PRO A 104 9.90 -15.32 20.75
CA PRO A 104 8.59 -14.77 20.47
C PRO A 104 8.04 -15.42 19.19
N ARG A 105 6.74 -15.32 19.01
CA ARG A 105 6.14 -15.66 17.73
C ARG A 105 6.66 -14.72 16.64
N VAL A 106 7.10 -15.27 15.52
CA VAL A 106 7.59 -14.45 14.40
C VAL A 106 6.63 -14.56 13.23
N VAL A 107 6.09 -13.42 12.82
CA VAL A 107 5.25 -13.26 11.63
C VAL A 107 6.02 -12.43 10.62
N ARG A 108 5.96 -12.81 9.36
CA ARG A 108 6.55 -12.03 8.25
C ARG A 108 5.48 -11.76 7.22
N SER A 109 5.12 -10.50 6.99
CA SER A 109 4.26 -10.11 5.89
C SER A 109 5.07 -9.75 4.65
N VAL A 110 4.63 -10.25 3.50
CA VAL A 110 5.22 -10.00 2.19
C VAL A 110 4.32 -9.03 1.46
N HIS A 111 4.74 -7.75 1.41
CA HIS A 111 3.94 -6.64 0.86
C HIS A 111 4.17 -6.39 -0.64
N GLY A 112 5.11 -7.07 -1.26
CA GLY A 112 5.44 -6.89 -2.68
C GLY A 112 5.78 -8.17 -3.40
N ILE A 113 5.84 -8.09 -4.72
CA ILE A 113 6.27 -9.18 -5.59
C ILE A 113 7.79 -9.16 -5.67
N PHE A 114 8.46 -10.12 -5.03
CA PHE A 114 9.91 -10.22 -4.98
C PHE A 114 10.43 -11.38 -5.83
N ALA A 115 10.52 -11.19 -7.14
CA ALA A 115 11.02 -12.17 -8.10
C ALA A 115 12.54 -12.00 -8.31
N PHE A 116 13.34 -12.52 -7.39
CA PHE A 116 14.80 -12.52 -7.52
C PHE A 116 15.29 -13.53 -8.57
N ARG A 117 16.47 -13.27 -9.17
CA ARG A 117 17.08 -14.13 -10.20
C ARG A 117 18.47 -14.62 -9.76
N GLY A 118 18.96 -15.66 -10.44
CA GLY A 118 20.32 -16.21 -10.25
C GLY A 118 20.60 -16.61 -8.78
N TRP A 119 21.83 -16.38 -8.34
CA TRP A 119 22.30 -16.71 -6.99
C TRP A 119 21.43 -16.10 -5.88
N LEU A 120 20.91 -14.89 -6.07
CA LEU A 120 20.07 -14.25 -5.09
C LEU A 120 18.75 -15.01 -4.87
N ARG A 121 18.19 -15.61 -5.91
CA ARG A 121 17.01 -16.49 -5.80
C ARG A 121 17.33 -17.73 -4.94
N CYS A 122 18.46 -18.40 -5.19
CA CYS A 122 18.88 -19.57 -4.41
C CYS A 122 19.08 -19.20 -2.93
N LYS A 123 19.78 -18.10 -2.66
CA LYS A 123 19.96 -17.57 -1.31
C LYS A 123 18.61 -17.30 -0.62
N ARG A 124 17.68 -16.66 -1.31
CA ARG A 124 16.35 -16.35 -0.75
C ARG A 124 15.51 -17.60 -0.54
N PHE A 125 15.64 -18.60 -1.41
CA PHE A 125 15.00 -19.90 -1.20
C PHE A 125 15.47 -20.56 0.09
N VAL A 126 16.79 -20.67 0.28
CA VAL A 126 17.37 -21.26 1.51
C VAL A 126 16.94 -20.47 2.74
N GLN A 127 16.98 -19.15 2.69
CA GLN A 127 16.55 -18.29 3.81
C GLN A 127 15.08 -18.57 4.19
N ARG A 128 14.15 -18.64 3.21
CA ARG A 128 12.74 -18.94 3.46
C ARG A 128 12.52 -20.35 4.02
N TYR A 129 13.28 -21.31 3.51
CA TYR A 129 13.25 -22.67 4.04
C TYR A 129 13.66 -22.72 5.53
N VAL A 130 14.77 -22.06 5.88
CA VAL A 130 15.24 -21.96 7.27
C VAL A 130 14.26 -21.19 8.15
N LEU A 131 13.73 -20.07 7.68
CA LEU A 131 12.72 -19.29 8.40
C LEU A 131 11.53 -20.16 8.81
N ARG A 132 11.03 -20.96 7.87
CA ARG A 132 9.88 -21.83 8.12
C ARG A 132 10.23 -23.03 9.00
N ARG A 133 11.26 -23.80 8.66
CA ARG A 133 11.54 -25.10 9.28
C ARG A 133 12.29 -25.00 10.60
N ALA A 134 13.27 -24.13 10.69
CA ALA A 134 14.10 -23.98 11.88
C ALA A 134 13.62 -22.87 12.81
N LEU A 135 13.24 -21.71 12.25
CA LEU A 135 12.83 -20.54 13.03
C LEU A 135 11.31 -20.43 13.22
N ARG A 136 10.54 -21.37 12.68
CA ARG A 136 9.06 -21.46 12.81
C ARG A 136 8.34 -20.14 12.51
N THR A 137 8.87 -19.37 11.56
CA THR A 137 8.29 -18.10 11.11
C THR A 137 7.03 -18.35 10.29
N THR A 138 5.94 -17.70 10.64
CA THR A 138 4.71 -17.69 9.84
C THR A 138 4.84 -16.64 8.75
N THR A 139 4.76 -17.05 7.49
CA THR A 139 4.73 -16.11 6.36
C THR A 139 3.29 -15.78 6.01
N VAL A 140 3.00 -14.49 5.83
CA VAL A 140 1.71 -13.98 5.37
C VAL A 140 1.91 -13.31 4.00
N ALA A 141 1.10 -13.70 3.03
CA ALA A 141 0.99 -13.06 1.73
C ALA A 141 -0.20 -12.10 1.71
N VAL A 142 0.03 -10.88 1.25
CA VAL A 142 -0.99 -9.81 1.27
C VAL A 142 -1.96 -9.87 0.09
N SER A 143 -1.71 -10.76 -0.87
CA SER A 143 -2.57 -10.96 -2.04
C SER A 143 -2.40 -12.36 -2.64
N PRO A 144 -3.34 -12.84 -3.48
CA PRO A 144 -3.21 -14.10 -4.21
C PRO A 144 -1.94 -14.17 -5.06
N THR A 145 -1.61 -13.08 -5.75
CA THR A 145 -0.38 -13.01 -6.57
C THR A 145 0.88 -13.15 -5.72
N VAL A 146 0.97 -12.46 -4.58
CA VAL A 146 2.12 -12.60 -3.66
C VAL A 146 2.21 -14.02 -3.11
N GLN A 147 1.09 -14.65 -2.77
CA GLN A 147 1.03 -16.04 -2.31
C GLN A 147 1.55 -17.00 -3.39
N ARG A 148 1.08 -16.83 -4.62
CA ARG A 148 1.54 -17.63 -5.77
C ARG A 148 3.05 -17.48 -6.01
N VAL A 149 3.58 -16.26 -5.96
CA VAL A 149 5.02 -15.99 -6.15
C VAL A 149 5.87 -16.60 -5.02
N GLU A 150 5.46 -16.48 -3.77
CA GLU A 150 6.15 -17.13 -2.63
C GLU A 150 6.17 -18.66 -2.80
N TRP A 151 5.09 -19.25 -3.30
CA TRP A 151 5.05 -20.69 -3.57
C TRP A 151 5.88 -21.08 -4.78
N MET A 152 5.63 -20.49 -5.94
CA MET A 152 6.27 -20.89 -7.21
C MET A 152 7.77 -20.61 -7.23
N SER A 153 8.20 -19.49 -6.66
CA SER A 153 9.61 -19.09 -6.69
C SER A 153 10.43 -19.66 -5.54
N TYR A 154 9.82 -19.91 -4.38
CA TYR A 154 10.55 -20.24 -3.15
C TYR A 154 10.02 -21.47 -2.41
N GLN A 155 9.00 -22.16 -2.90
CA GLN A 155 8.33 -23.27 -2.23
C GLN A 155 7.97 -22.93 -0.78
N ASN A 156 7.56 -21.67 -0.56
CA ASN A 156 7.26 -21.12 0.74
C ASN A 156 5.75 -20.98 0.94
N PRO A 157 5.09 -21.94 1.61
CA PRO A 157 3.67 -21.82 1.90
C PRO A 157 3.46 -20.60 2.81
N SER A 158 2.41 -19.85 2.51
CA SER A 158 2.05 -18.65 3.25
C SER A 158 0.55 -18.62 3.52
N LEU A 159 0.18 -18.07 4.67
CA LEU A 159 -1.21 -17.69 4.93
C LEU A 159 -1.57 -16.50 4.05
N ARG A 160 -2.81 -16.41 3.63
CA ARG A 160 -3.28 -15.25 2.91
C ARG A 160 -4.11 -14.38 3.85
N ILE A 161 -3.61 -13.19 4.15
CA ILE A 161 -4.35 -12.12 4.82
C ILE A 161 -4.25 -10.90 3.90
N PRO A 162 -5.30 -10.62 3.10
CA PRO A 162 -5.29 -9.49 2.20
C PRO A 162 -5.09 -8.18 2.95
N ASN A 163 -4.34 -7.27 2.34
CA ASN A 163 -4.22 -5.90 2.83
C ASN A 163 -5.62 -5.29 3.00
N TRP A 164 -5.72 -4.29 3.84
CA TRP A 164 -6.93 -3.53 4.09
C TRP A 164 -6.68 -2.03 3.93
N PHE A 165 -7.75 -1.30 3.84
CA PHE A 165 -7.74 0.16 3.90
C PHE A 165 -8.59 0.63 5.09
N ASP A 166 -8.49 1.90 5.43
CA ASP A 166 -9.27 2.53 6.49
C ASP A 166 -10.72 2.74 5.99
N SER A 167 -11.56 1.71 6.16
CA SER A 167 -12.93 1.68 5.63
C SER A 167 -13.84 2.74 6.27
N ASP A 168 -13.53 3.19 7.48
CA ASP A 168 -14.31 4.24 8.13
C ASP A 168 -13.94 5.64 7.59
N ARG A 169 -12.74 5.76 7.08
CA ARG A 169 -12.22 7.01 6.51
C ARG A 169 -12.52 7.17 5.02
N TYR A 170 -12.40 6.10 4.24
CA TYR A 170 -12.58 6.10 2.79
C TYR A 170 -13.93 5.50 2.42
N HIS A 171 -14.95 6.34 2.40
CA HIS A 171 -16.32 6.06 1.97
C HIS A 171 -16.73 7.04 0.87
N PRO A 172 -17.78 6.74 0.08
CA PRO A 172 -18.28 7.64 -0.94
C PRO A 172 -18.62 9.02 -0.39
N ALA A 173 -18.06 10.06 -1.02
CA ALA A 173 -18.27 11.44 -0.62
C ALA A 173 -19.69 11.93 -0.98
N SER A 174 -20.29 12.73 -0.11
CA SER A 174 -21.53 13.46 -0.38
C SER A 174 -21.31 14.50 -1.50
N ARG A 175 -22.42 15.03 -2.06
CA ARG A 175 -22.33 16.10 -3.05
C ARG A 175 -21.66 17.36 -2.50
N GLU A 176 -21.90 17.68 -1.24
CA GLU A 176 -21.35 18.82 -0.53
C GLU A 176 -19.85 18.66 -0.30
N GLU A 177 -19.41 17.48 0.19
CA GLU A 177 -18.00 17.16 0.39
C GLU A 177 -17.24 17.23 -0.93
N ARG A 178 -17.81 16.67 -2.00
CA ARG A 178 -17.24 16.73 -3.32
C ARG A 178 -17.12 18.16 -3.83
N ALA A 179 -18.18 18.97 -3.73
CA ALA A 179 -18.16 20.36 -4.16
C ALA A 179 -17.13 21.18 -3.37
N MET A 180 -17.00 20.93 -2.07
CA MET A 180 -16.00 21.55 -1.21
C MET A 180 -14.59 21.16 -1.62
N ALA A 181 -14.33 19.88 -1.85
CA ALA A 181 -13.02 19.38 -2.28
C ALA A 181 -12.61 19.96 -3.65
N ARG A 182 -13.53 19.99 -4.62
CA ARG A 182 -13.26 20.58 -5.95
C ARG A 182 -12.92 22.06 -5.86
N ARG A 183 -13.66 22.84 -5.06
CA ARG A 183 -13.34 24.25 -4.81
C ARG A 183 -11.97 24.42 -4.14
N GLY A 184 -11.66 23.56 -3.16
CA GLY A 184 -10.37 23.61 -2.45
C GLY A 184 -9.17 23.37 -3.36
N PHE A 185 -9.31 22.55 -4.40
CA PHE A 185 -8.27 22.30 -5.40
C PHE A 185 -8.38 23.23 -6.64
N GLY A 186 -9.32 24.14 -6.67
CA GLY A 186 -9.54 25.05 -7.79
C GLY A 186 -9.95 24.33 -9.08
N ILE A 187 -10.78 23.27 -8.96
CA ILE A 187 -11.27 22.47 -10.09
C ILE A 187 -12.58 23.08 -10.59
N PRO A 188 -12.64 23.56 -11.85
CA PRO A 188 -13.87 24.08 -12.42
C PRO A 188 -14.96 23.01 -12.56
N ASP A 189 -16.23 23.43 -12.51
CA ASP A 189 -17.36 22.50 -12.57
C ASP A 189 -17.41 21.70 -13.89
N ASN A 190 -16.97 22.31 -14.99
CA ASN A 190 -16.91 21.71 -16.32
C ASN A 190 -15.61 20.95 -16.60
N ALA A 191 -14.71 20.80 -15.62
CA ALA A 191 -13.47 20.05 -15.78
C ALA A 191 -13.60 18.63 -15.23
N ILE A 192 -12.94 17.69 -15.89
CA ILE A 192 -12.77 16.30 -15.43
C ILE A 192 -11.55 16.26 -14.52
N ALA A 193 -11.71 15.83 -13.28
CA ALA A 193 -10.61 15.64 -12.33
C ALA A 193 -10.07 14.21 -12.41
N VAL A 194 -8.83 14.06 -12.84
CA VAL A 194 -8.11 12.78 -12.87
C VAL A 194 -7.11 12.76 -11.72
N ALA A 195 -7.17 11.76 -10.86
CA ALA A 195 -6.31 11.67 -9.68
C ALA A 195 -5.37 10.46 -9.73
N THR A 196 -4.14 10.65 -9.25
CA THR A 196 -3.21 9.58 -8.88
C THR A 196 -2.74 9.78 -7.44
N VAL A 197 -2.49 8.67 -6.73
CA VAL A 197 -1.99 8.68 -5.35
C VAL A 197 -0.81 7.74 -5.23
N GLY A 198 0.31 8.27 -4.75
CA GLY A 198 1.55 7.53 -4.52
C GLY A 198 2.79 8.37 -4.80
N ASN A 199 3.90 8.03 -4.14
CA ASN A 199 5.16 8.75 -4.36
C ASN A 199 5.70 8.50 -5.76
N CYS A 200 6.26 9.54 -6.39
CA CYS A 200 6.89 9.44 -7.70
C CYS A 200 8.00 8.41 -7.69
N SER A 201 7.92 7.47 -8.60
CA SER A 201 8.94 6.46 -8.82
C SER A 201 8.71 5.76 -10.17
N PRO A 202 9.76 5.17 -10.78
CA PRO A 202 9.60 4.43 -12.03
C PRO A 202 8.54 3.32 -11.97
N VAL A 203 8.38 2.69 -10.80
CA VAL A 203 7.38 1.62 -10.59
C VAL A 203 5.95 2.16 -10.61
N LYS A 204 5.72 3.35 -10.04
CA LYS A 204 4.40 4.00 -10.03
C LYS A 204 4.00 4.58 -11.38
N ASN A 205 4.98 4.88 -12.24
CA ASN A 205 4.79 5.19 -13.65
C ASN A 205 3.86 6.40 -13.94
N HIS A 206 3.87 7.40 -13.07
CA HIS A 206 3.01 8.59 -13.20
C HIS A 206 3.30 9.39 -14.47
N LEU A 207 4.54 9.35 -14.98
CA LEU A 207 4.93 9.95 -16.26
C LEU A 207 4.05 9.47 -17.42
N ALA A 208 3.66 8.19 -17.41
CA ALA A 208 2.78 7.65 -18.45
C ALA A 208 1.38 8.29 -18.42
N VAL A 209 0.85 8.62 -17.23
CA VAL A 209 -0.43 9.33 -17.11
C VAL A 209 -0.31 10.76 -17.62
N VAL A 210 0.76 11.47 -17.22
CA VAL A 210 1.00 12.85 -17.71
C VAL A 210 1.13 12.87 -19.23
N SER A 211 1.89 11.94 -19.81
CA SER A 211 2.04 11.81 -21.28
C SER A 211 0.68 11.50 -21.94
N ALA A 212 -0.09 10.58 -21.38
CA ALA A 212 -1.42 10.23 -21.89
C ALA A 212 -2.37 11.45 -21.88
N LEU A 213 -2.41 12.20 -20.75
CA LEU A 213 -3.26 13.39 -20.63
C LEU A 213 -2.86 14.48 -21.63
N GLY A 214 -1.56 14.70 -21.82
CA GLY A 214 -1.05 15.68 -22.78
C GLY A 214 -1.32 15.34 -24.25
N SER A 215 -1.57 14.05 -24.57
CA SER A 215 -1.89 13.58 -25.91
C SER A 215 -3.40 13.57 -26.21
N LEU A 216 -4.27 13.84 -25.20
CA LEU A 216 -5.71 13.84 -25.41
C LEU A 216 -6.17 14.98 -26.32
N PRO A 217 -7.18 14.74 -27.18
CA PRO A 217 -7.84 15.82 -27.92
C PRO A 217 -8.46 16.84 -26.95
N ARG A 218 -8.52 18.09 -27.35
CA ARG A 218 -8.91 19.24 -26.51
C ARG A 218 -10.42 19.53 -26.30
N PRO A 219 -11.40 18.67 -26.63
CA PRO A 219 -12.78 18.94 -26.19
C PRO A 219 -12.97 18.75 -24.68
N TRP A 220 -12.07 18.00 -24.03
CA TRP A 220 -12.14 17.80 -22.58
C TRP A 220 -11.19 18.76 -21.85
N ARG A 221 -11.73 19.47 -20.87
CA ARG A 221 -10.91 20.18 -19.89
C ARG A 221 -10.59 19.20 -18.76
N VAL A 222 -9.32 18.85 -18.60
CA VAL A 222 -8.87 17.90 -17.59
C VAL A 222 -7.96 18.61 -16.59
N VAL A 223 -8.20 18.37 -15.28
CA VAL A 223 -7.30 18.78 -14.19
C VAL A 223 -6.72 17.51 -13.58
N TYR A 224 -5.40 17.40 -13.62
CA TYR A 224 -4.67 16.31 -13.01
C TYR A 224 -4.31 16.62 -11.56
N LEU A 225 -4.70 15.73 -10.64
CA LEU A 225 -4.34 15.80 -9.22
C LEU A 225 -3.35 14.69 -8.89
N HIS A 226 -2.18 15.06 -8.43
CA HIS A 226 -1.18 14.10 -7.95
C HIS A 226 -0.93 14.30 -6.46
N ALA A 227 -1.20 13.27 -5.64
CA ALA A 227 -0.89 13.24 -4.20
C ALA A 227 0.20 12.21 -3.92
N GLY A 228 1.35 12.67 -3.48
CA GLY A 228 2.55 11.88 -3.19
C GLY A 228 3.81 12.73 -3.31
N CYS A 229 4.88 12.29 -2.67
CA CYS A 229 6.16 12.97 -2.77
C CYS A 229 6.67 12.93 -4.22
N GLU A 230 7.03 14.09 -4.75
CA GLU A 230 7.82 14.17 -5.96
C GLU A 230 9.27 13.77 -5.66
N ASP A 231 9.96 13.25 -6.66
CA ASP A 231 11.41 13.12 -6.55
C ASP A 231 12.11 14.49 -6.73
N SER A 232 13.41 14.52 -6.46
CA SER A 232 14.20 15.76 -6.58
C SER A 232 14.25 16.32 -7.99
N SER A 233 14.00 15.49 -9.02
CA SER A 233 14.00 15.93 -10.42
C SER A 233 12.71 16.63 -10.82
N ARG A 234 11.60 16.43 -10.11
CA ARG A 234 10.27 16.91 -10.45
C ARG A 234 9.88 16.61 -11.91
N GLU A 235 10.22 15.42 -12.38
CA GLU A 235 10.12 15.07 -13.80
C GLU A 235 8.66 15.06 -14.27
N GLU A 236 7.72 14.57 -13.44
CA GLU A 236 6.30 14.58 -13.73
C GLU A 236 5.75 16.01 -13.88
N ALA A 237 6.13 16.93 -12.98
CA ALA A 237 5.69 18.32 -13.05
C ALA A 237 6.25 19.03 -14.28
N ARG A 238 7.55 18.83 -14.59
CA ARG A 238 8.17 19.39 -15.80
C ARG A 238 7.53 18.84 -17.08
N LEU A 239 7.17 17.55 -17.09
CA LEU A 239 6.49 16.96 -18.24
C LEU A 239 5.09 17.55 -18.41
N ALA A 240 4.33 17.72 -17.31
CA ALA A 240 3.01 18.35 -17.35
C ALA A 240 3.07 19.76 -17.93
N GLU A 241 4.03 20.58 -17.49
CA GLU A 241 4.26 21.93 -18.05
C GLU A 241 4.55 21.89 -19.55
N ARG A 242 5.49 21.04 -20.00
CA ARG A 242 5.84 20.92 -21.42
C ARG A 242 4.68 20.49 -22.30
N MET A 243 3.80 19.61 -21.79
CA MET A 243 2.65 19.09 -22.54
C MET A 243 1.38 19.92 -22.36
N GLY A 244 1.43 20.98 -21.55
CA GLY A 244 0.27 21.85 -21.30
C GLY A 244 -0.85 21.14 -20.52
N VAL A 245 -0.51 20.20 -19.64
CA VAL A 245 -1.45 19.52 -18.74
C VAL A 245 -1.71 20.41 -17.52
N GLU A 246 -2.97 20.77 -17.29
CA GLU A 246 -3.36 21.50 -16.07
C GLU A 246 -3.24 20.54 -14.88
N ALA A 247 -2.20 20.69 -14.05
CA ALA A 247 -1.87 19.76 -12.96
C ALA A 247 -1.76 20.47 -11.60
N ARG A 248 -2.07 19.71 -10.54
CA ARG A 248 -1.87 20.07 -9.14
C ARG A 248 -1.04 18.98 -8.47
N PHE A 249 0.24 19.25 -8.21
CA PHE A 249 1.14 18.40 -7.45
C PHE A 249 1.04 18.80 -5.98
N LEU A 250 0.42 17.93 -5.17
CA LEU A 250 0.05 18.23 -3.79
C LEU A 250 1.14 17.85 -2.78
N GLY A 251 2.20 17.17 -3.24
CA GLY A 251 3.24 16.65 -2.37
C GLY A 251 2.75 15.53 -1.44
N ALA A 252 3.45 15.33 -0.33
CA ALA A 252 3.02 14.39 0.71
C ALA A 252 1.75 14.90 1.39
N VAL A 253 0.66 14.17 1.22
CA VAL A 253 -0.64 14.47 1.82
C VAL A 253 -0.97 13.39 2.86
N GLU A 254 -1.16 13.79 4.11
CA GLU A 254 -1.54 12.87 5.19
C GLU A 254 -2.94 12.29 4.97
N ASP A 255 -3.83 13.08 4.37
CA ASP A 255 -5.22 12.71 4.11
C ASP A 255 -5.60 12.94 2.66
N VAL A 256 -5.67 11.85 1.90
CA VAL A 256 -6.04 11.89 0.48
C VAL A 256 -7.56 11.79 0.23
N ARG A 257 -8.42 11.81 1.27
CA ARG A 257 -9.89 11.77 1.10
C ARG A 257 -10.39 12.91 0.21
N GLY A 258 -9.85 14.12 0.42
CA GLY A 258 -10.21 15.28 -0.41
C GLY A 258 -9.86 15.08 -1.87
N VAL A 259 -8.74 14.41 -2.17
CA VAL A 259 -8.33 14.07 -3.54
C VAL A 259 -9.33 13.11 -4.17
N PHE A 260 -9.71 12.05 -3.48
CA PHE A 260 -10.72 11.10 -3.96
C PHE A 260 -12.11 11.75 -4.08
N ALA A 261 -12.52 12.56 -3.09
CA ALA A 261 -13.79 13.29 -3.16
C ALA A 261 -13.87 14.22 -4.38
N ALA A 262 -12.77 14.87 -4.77
CA ALA A 262 -12.72 15.77 -5.93
C ALA A 262 -12.67 15.03 -7.27
N ALA A 263 -12.14 13.80 -7.30
CA ALA A 263 -11.85 13.06 -8.51
C ALA A 263 -13.11 12.58 -9.25
N ASP A 264 -13.04 12.58 -10.57
CA ASP A 264 -13.97 11.91 -11.48
C ASP A 264 -13.44 10.53 -11.87
N LEU A 265 -12.11 10.39 -11.91
CA LEU A 265 -11.43 9.15 -12.25
C LEU A 265 -10.13 9.06 -11.46
N PHE A 266 -9.92 7.92 -10.81
CA PHE A 266 -8.64 7.56 -10.24
C PHE A 266 -7.85 6.71 -11.24
N VAL A 267 -6.56 6.99 -11.44
CA VAL A 267 -5.69 6.21 -12.33
C VAL A 267 -4.52 5.64 -11.55
N MET A 268 -4.29 4.34 -11.68
CA MET A 268 -3.12 3.67 -11.12
C MET A 268 -2.31 2.97 -12.20
N PRO A 269 -1.29 3.65 -12.76
CA PRO A 269 -0.56 3.21 -13.94
C PRO A 269 0.65 2.32 -13.61
N SER A 270 0.75 1.82 -12.37
CA SER A 270 1.92 1.10 -11.84
C SER A 270 2.35 -0.05 -12.73
N LEU A 271 3.67 -0.27 -12.84
CA LEU A 271 4.24 -1.39 -13.59
C LEU A 271 4.08 -2.73 -12.86
N HIS A 272 4.03 -2.72 -11.54
CA HIS A 272 3.68 -3.85 -10.68
C HIS A 272 3.28 -3.38 -9.28
N GLU A 273 2.46 -4.17 -8.60
CA GLU A 273 1.98 -3.89 -7.24
C GLU A 273 1.94 -5.14 -6.38
N GLY A 274 2.03 -4.95 -5.06
CA GLY A 274 1.78 -6.03 -4.11
C GLY A 274 0.28 -6.27 -3.87
N ALA A 275 -0.44 -5.20 -3.55
CA ALA A 275 -1.90 -5.23 -3.29
C ALA A 275 -2.61 -3.91 -3.64
N GLY A 276 -1.89 -2.86 -4.07
CA GLY A 276 -2.50 -1.61 -4.54
C GLY A 276 -3.38 -0.88 -3.51
N ILE A 277 -2.84 -0.54 -2.33
CA ILE A 277 -3.64 0.11 -1.26
C ILE A 277 -4.35 1.37 -1.75
N ALA A 278 -3.68 2.24 -2.53
CA ALA A 278 -4.32 3.44 -3.07
C ALA A 278 -5.51 3.12 -4.00
N ALA A 279 -5.47 1.97 -4.71
CA ALA A 279 -6.62 1.50 -5.48
C ALA A 279 -7.77 1.06 -4.56
N LEU A 280 -7.46 0.36 -3.45
CA LEU A 280 -8.48 -0.01 -2.46
C LEU A 280 -9.13 1.23 -1.83
N GLU A 281 -8.34 2.25 -1.49
CA GLU A 281 -8.81 3.52 -0.92
C GLU A 281 -9.71 4.28 -1.92
N ALA A 282 -9.29 4.41 -3.18
CA ALA A 282 -10.06 5.06 -4.23
C ALA A 282 -11.38 4.33 -4.52
N LEU A 283 -11.31 3.00 -4.69
CA LEU A 283 -12.49 2.16 -4.91
C LEU A 283 -13.43 2.17 -3.69
N GLY A 284 -12.87 2.12 -2.47
CA GLY A 284 -13.62 2.25 -1.22
C GLY A 284 -14.33 3.60 -1.12
N ALA A 285 -13.69 4.68 -1.58
CA ALA A 285 -14.29 6.01 -1.68
C ALA A 285 -15.30 6.15 -2.83
N GLY A 286 -15.61 5.09 -3.56
CA GLY A 286 -16.58 5.11 -4.64
C GLY A 286 -16.13 5.91 -5.88
N VAL A 287 -14.82 6.03 -6.10
CA VAL A 287 -14.27 6.72 -7.27
C VAL A 287 -14.12 5.74 -8.43
N PRO A 288 -14.62 6.06 -9.63
CA PRO A 288 -14.31 5.27 -10.82
C PRO A 288 -12.80 5.11 -10.99
N ALA A 289 -12.33 3.90 -11.32
CA ALA A 289 -10.91 3.63 -11.40
C ALA A 289 -10.49 3.06 -12.77
N LEU A 290 -9.33 3.51 -13.24
CA LEU A 290 -8.58 2.96 -14.37
C LEU A 290 -7.27 2.37 -13.82
N LEU A 291 -7.16 1.06 -13.83
CA LEU A 291 -6.03 0.34 -13.26
C LEU A 291 -5.16 -0.29 -14.34
N ALA A 292 -3.86 -0.30 -14.14
CA ALA A 292 -2.95 -1.01 -15.00
C ALA A 292 -3.17 -2.53 -14.91
N ASP A 293 -3.20 -3.20 -16.05
CA ASP A 293 -3.37 -4.66 -16.15
C ASP A 293 -2.06 -5.40 -15.83
N VAL A 294 -1.66 -5.34 -14.57
CA VAL A 294 -0.39 -5.90 -14.08
C VAL A 294 -0.59 -6.83 -12.89
N GLU A 295 0.42 -7.65 -12.60
CA GLU A 295 0.39 -8.50 -11.41
C GLU A 295 0.19 -7.69 -10.13
N GLY A 296 -0.61 -8.23 -9.22
CA GLY A 296 -1.04 -7.61 -7.97
C GLY A 296 -2.31 -6.77 -8.12
N LEU A 297 -2.44 -5.92 -9.16
CA LEU A 297 -3.70 -5.21 -9.42
C LEU A 297 -4.77 -6.15 -10.01
N ARG A 298 -4.36 -7.13 -10.83
CA ARG A 298 -5.27 -8.16 -11.36
C ARG A 298 -6.04 -8.92 -10.27
N ASP A 299 -5.51 -8.98 -9.05
CA ASP A 299 -6.17 -9.60 -7.90
C ASP A 299 -7.48 -8.87 -7.52
N LEU A 300 -7.72 -7.65 -8.04
CA LEU A 300 -8.96 -6.88 -7.83
C LEU A 300 -10.03 -7.12 -8.90
N ARG A 301 -9.75 -7.87 -9.98
CA ARG A 301 -10.67 -8.06 -11.11
C ARG A 301 -12.00 -8.69 -10.70
N ASP A 302 -11.96 -9.63 -9.79
CA ASP A 302 -13.16 -10.38 -9.37
C ASP A 302 -14.02 -9.59 -8.36
N VAL A 303 -13.45 -8.52 -7.77
CA VAL A 303 -14.11 -7.76 -6.69
C VAL A 303 -14.42 -6.31 -7.07
N ALA A 304 -13.75 -5.74 -8.07
CA ALA A 304 -13.93 -4.36 -8.48
C ALA A 304 -14.26 -4.26 -9.97
N ASP A 305 -15.41 -3.67 -10.26
CA ASP A 305 -15.79 -3.28 -11.62
C ASP A 305 -15.11 -1.96 -11.97
N CYS A 306 -13.91 -2.04 -12.56
CA CYS A 306 -13.10 -0.90 -12.97
C CYS A 306 -12.57 -1.09 -14.40
N GLU A 307 -12.02 -0.02 -14.97
CA GLU A 307 -11.40 -0.08 -16.29
C GLU A 307 -9.95 -0.57 -16.18
N TRP A 308 -9.50 -1.27 -17.22
CA TRP A 308 -8.16 -1.85 -17.28
C TRP A 308 -7.40 -1.38 -18.51
N THR A 309 -6.08 -1.16 -18.37
CA THR A 309 -5.20 -0.71 -19.45
C THR A 309 -3.80 -1.29 -19.32
N ALA A 310 -3.09 -1.42 -20.42
CA ALA A 310 -1.64 -1.60 -20.35
C ALA A 310 -1.00 -0.34 -19.74
N PRO A 311 0.15 -0.47 -19.03
CA PRO A 311 0.79 0.64 -18.33
C PRO A 311 1.67 1.50 -19.26
N ASP A 312 1.26 1.71 -20.50
CA ASP A 312 1.93 2.59 -21.47
C ASP A 312 1.08 3.82 -21.79
N PRO A 313 1.68 4.94 -22.20
CA PRO A 313 0.97 6.20 -22.40
C PRO A 313 -0.16 6.10 -23.42
N ASP A 314 0.03 5.40 -24.53
CA ASP A 314 -0.96 5.33 -25.61
C ASP A 314 -2.18 4.51 -25.20
N ALA A 315 -1.96 3.38 -24.54
CA ALA A 315 -3.04 2.55 -24.00
C ALA A 315 -3.82 3.29 -22.89
N ILE A 316 -3.12 4.03 -22.03
CA ILE A 316 -3.74 4.88 -20.98
C ILE A 316 -4.58 5.97 -21.66
N ALA A 317 -4.05 6.68 -22.67
CA ALA A 317 -4.79 7.70 -23.39
C ALA A 317 -6.07 7.16 -24.06
N ALA A 318 -5.98 5.99 -24.70
CA ALA A 318 -7.13 5.32 -25.29
C ALA A 318 -8.17 4.93 -24.23
N ALA A 319 -7.73 4.44 -23.06
CA ALA A 319 -8.62 4.09 -21.95
C ALA A 319 -9.28 5.34 -21.34
N LEU A 320 -8.54 6.42 -21.14
CA LEU A 320 -9.08 7.70 -20.66
C LEU A 320 -10.18 8.23 -21.59
N ARG A 321 -9.96 8.19 -22.92
CA ARG A 321 -11.00 8.57 -23.90
C ARG A 321 -12.28 7.76 -23.70
N ARG A 322 -12.17 6.44 -23.62
CA ARG A 322 -13.33 5.57 -23.37
C ARG A 322 -14.06 5.90 -22.07
N CYS A 323 -13.31 6.26 -21.01
CA CYS A 323 -13.91 6.69 -19.75
C CYS A 323 -14.66 8.02 -19.90
N PHE A 324 -14.07 9.01 -20.60
CA PHE A 324 -14.64 10.34 -20.75
C PHE A 324 -15.84 10.41 -21.71
N GLU A 325 -15.91 9.47 -22.64
CA GLU A 325 -17.05 9.32 -23.57
C GLU A 325 -18.27 8.65 -22.91
N ARG A 326 -18.08 8.00 -21.76
CA ARG A 326 -19.19 7.36 -21.03
C ARG A 326 -20.00 8.38 -20.24
N ASN A 327 -21.24 8.00 -19.94
CA ASN A 327 -22.08 8.76 -19.02
C ASN A 327 -21.42 8.78 -17.62
N PRO A 328 -21.11 9.97 -17.05
CA PRO A 328 -20.47 10.08 -15.75
C PRO A 328 -21.29 9.48 -14.58
N GLU A 329 -22.63 9.56 -14.67
CA GLU A 329 -23.51 9.00 -13.65
C GLU A 329 -23.46 7.47 -13.64
N ALA A 330 -23.46 6.85 -14.81
CA ALA A 330 -23.32 5.39 -14.95
C ALA A 330 -21.95 4.90 -14.44
N LEU A 331 -20.87 5.65 -14.70
CA LEU A 331 -19.55 5.31 -14.15
C LEU A 331 -19.54 5.37 -12.62
N ARG A 332 -20.17 6.39 -12.04
CA ARG A 332 -20.26 6.53 -10.59
C ARG A 332 -21.12 5.45 -9.95
N GLU A 333 -22.22 5.09 -10.55
CA GLU A 333 -23.07 4.00 -10.04
C GLU A 333 -22.31 2.68 -9.99
N ARG A 334 -21.57 2.34 -11.05
CA ARG A 334 -20.68 1.17 -11.08
C ARG A 334 -19.62 1.25 -9.98
N ALA A 335 -18.99 2.43 -9.78
CA ALA A 335 -18.00 2.63 -8.73
C ALA A 335 -18.59 2.48 -7.32
N LEU A 336 -19.82 2.92 -7.08
CA LEU A 336 -20.51 2.72 -5.80
C LEU A 336 -20.83 1.23 -5.54
N GLN A 337 -21.17 0.47 -6.56
CA GLN A 337 -21.34 -0.99 -6.43
C GLN A 337 -20.01 -1.68 -6.13
N ALA A 338 -18.93 -1.28 -6.81
CA ALA A 338 -17.58 -1.76 -6.53
C ALA A 338 -17.15 -1.41 -5.08
N SER A 339 -17.42 -0.19 -4.62
CA SER A 339 -17.12 0.26 -3.27
C SER A 339 -17.70 -0.67 -2.19
N ARG A 340 -18.95 -1.10 -2.32
CA ARG A 340 -19.57 -2.04 -1.36
C ARG A 340 -18.78 -3.34 -1.26
N ARG A 341 -18.40 -3.94 -2.40
CA ARG A 341 -17.61 -5.18 -2.44
C ARG A 341 -16.20 -4.98 -1.84
N ILE A 342 -15.60 -3.81 -2.07
CA ILE A 342 -14.29 -3.47 -1.51
C ILE A 342 -14.38 -3.34 0.02
N HIS A 343 -15.41 -2.70 0.56
CA HIS A 343 -15.64 -2.62 2.01
C HIS A 343 -15.86 -4.00 2.64
N GLU A 344 -16.58 -4.90 1.99
CA GLU A 344 -16.81 -6.27 2.47
C GLU A 344 -15.52 -7.09 2.51
N ASN A 345 -14.68 -6.98 1.46
CA ASN A 345 -13.52 -7.86 1.29
C ASN A 345 -12.21 -7.31 1.86
N PHE A 346 -12.08 -5.99 2.02
CA PHE A 346 -10.81 -5.33 2.38
C PHE A 346 -10.94 -4.34 3.54
N SER A 347 -11.96 -4.46 4.38
CA SER A 347 -12.12 -3.59 5.55
C SER A 347 -11.03 -3.81 6.60
N VAL A 348 -10.71 -2.75 7.33
CA VAL A 348 -9.77 -2.81 8.45
C VAL A 348 -10.23 -3.78 9.54
N VAL A 349 -11.54 -3.89 9.78
CA VAL A 349 -12.11 -4.80 10.79
C VAL A 349 -11.76 -6.25 10.48
N ARG A 350 -11.90 -6.68 9.21
CA ARG A 350 -11.55 -8.02 8.76
C ARG A 350 -10.06 -8.28 8.93
N GLY A 351 -9.22 -7.46 8.28
CA GLY A 351 -7.77 -7.70 8.26
C GLY A 351 -7.12 -7.61 9.64
N ALA A 352 -7.51 -6.60 10.45
CA ALA A 352 -7.02 -6.46 11.81
C ALA A 352 -7.45 -7.63 12.71
N SER A 353 -8.66 -8.20 12.50
CA SER A 353 -9.13 -9.38 13.23
C SER A 353 -8.30 -10.62 12.89
N GLU A 354 -8.09 -10.90 11.61
CA GLU A 354 -7.30 -12.04 11.15
C GLU A 354 -5.87 -12.00 11.70
N TYR A 355 -5.24 -10.83 11.75
CA TYR A 355 -3.93 -10.69 12.39
C TYR A 355 -3.98 -10.81 13.91
N ALA A 356 -5.02 -10.28 14.57
CA ALA A 356 -5.19 -10.46 16.02
C ALA A 356 -5.30 -11.94 16.39
N ASP A 357 -6.02 -12.73 15.60
CA ASP A 357 -6.16 -14.17 15.79
C ASP A 357 -4.83 -14.88 15.50
N LEU A 358 -4.12 -14.49 14.44
CA LEU A 358 -2.78 -15.02 14.15
C LEU A 358 -1.79 -14.72 15.28
N TYR A 359 -1.84 -13.54 15.88
CA TYR A 359 -0.97 -13.19 17.01
C TYR A 359 -1.28 -13.99 18.28
N ARG A 360 -2.51 -14.41 18.49
CA ARG A 360 -2.94 -15.20 19.67
C ARG A 360 -2.74 -16.69 19.48
N SER A 361 -3.22 -17.26 18.38
CA SER A 361 -3.31 -18.72 18.19
C SER A 361 -1.97 -19.38 17.84
N GLY A 362 -1.04 -18.65 17.23
CA GLY A 362 0.21 -19.22 16.72
C GLY A 362 0.06 -20.15 15.53
N THR A 363 -1.14 -20.54 15.25
CA THR A 363 -1.54 -21.33 14.09
C THR A 363 -2.65 -20.55 13.41
N GLY A 364 -2.32 -19.83 12.34
CA GLY A 364 -3.37 -19.47 11.39
C GLY A 364 -4.10 -20.76 11.02
N ALA A 365 -5.40 -20.68 10.77
CA ALA A 365 -6.17 -21.81 10.28
C ALA A 365 -5.33 -22.55 9.24
N ARG A 366 -5.16 -23.86 9.43
CA ARG A 366 -4.42 -24.69 8.47
C ARG A 366 -5.13 -24.57 7.13
N PRO A 367 -4.38 -24.43 6.01
CA PRO A 367 -4.96 -24.37 4.68
C PRO A 367 -5.81 -25.58 4.38
#